data_a5aaf00f7a88861df0dc02209ca99cc1
#
_entry.id   a5aaf00f7a88861df0dc02209ca99cc1
#
_cell.length_a   1.000
_cell.length_b   1.000
_cell.length_c   1.000
_cell.angle_alpha   90.00
_cell.angle_beta   90.00
_cell.angle_gamma   90.00
#
_symmetry.space_group_name_H-M   'P 1'
#
loop_
_entity.id
_entity.type
_entity.pdbx_description
1 polymer ?
#
loop_
_entity_poly.entity_id
_entity_poly.type
_entity_poly.pdbx_seq_one_letter_code
_entity_poly.pdbx_strand_id
1 'polypeptide(L)'
;MNPTVTVDNMNFIQRAFAEGGFVMYVIAVIAILALFVIIERMMKLKNLAVDKKEFTDQIFRMVVAGDLRQAISYCDARPAPLTNTVKAGLVQAMNKRPDEEVQVAMDAAVMREMPKVEGWTSFLAVFGNVAVLAGLLGTIIGMIGSFRAVAAADPATKALELSKGISHALNCTAFGLLVAIISIVAYGLFQHRIQKTENEVVETSMSLLNLVVANREKIKD
;
A
#
# COMPACT_ATOMS: atom_id res chain seq x y z
N MET A 1 -22.69 35.57 -29.13
CA MET A 1 -22.80 34.39 -28.28
C MET A 1 -21.74 34.52 -27.19
N ASN A 2 -22.17 34.68 -25.96
CA ASN A 2 -21.29 35.05 -24.84
C ASN A 2 -20.62 33.77 -24.26
N PRO A 3 -19.32 33.59 -24.33
CA PRO A 3 -18.64 32.37 -23.84
C PRO A 3 -18.50 32.33 -22.30
N THR A 4 -18.98 33.29 -21.59
CA THR A 4 -18.79 33.46 -20.14
C THR A 4 -19.79 32.69 -19.25
N VAL A 5 -20.84 32.11 -19.83
CA VAL A 5 -21.91 31.42 -19.06
C VAL A 5 -21.61 29.95 -18.77
N THR A 6 -20.62 29.35 -19.45
CA THR A 6 -20.32 27.90 -19.29
C THR A 6 -19.36 27.57 -18.13
N VAL A 7 -18.62 28.54 -17.58
CA VAL A 7 -17.60 28.31 -16.55
C VAL A 7 -18.18 28.27 -15.14
N ASP A 8 -19.32 28.93 -14.90
CA ASP A 8 -19.90 29.04 -13.55
C ASP A 8 -20.58 27.78 -13.03
N ASN A 9 -20.95 26.84 -13.91
CA ASN A 9 -21.57 25.56 -13.53
C ASN A 9 -20.60 24.38 -13.50
N MET A 10 -19.29 24.59 -13.75
CA MET A 10 -18.31 23.53 -13.70
C MET A 10 -17.89 23.26 -12.24
N ASN A 11 -17.92 21.99 -11.83
CA ASN A 11 -17.38 21.56 -10.56
C ASN A 11 -15.90 21.94 -10.44
N PHE A 12 -15.41 22.16 -9.21
CA PHE A 12 -14.00 22.53 -8.93
C PHE A 12 -12.98 21.67 -9.74
N ILE A 13 -13.25 20.37 -9.85
CA ILE A 13 -12.41 19.43 -10.62
C ILE A 13 -12.40 19.77 -12.11
N GLN A 14 -13.55 20.07 -12.71
CA GLN A 14 -13.66 20.39 -14.13
C GLN A 14 -12.94 21.71 -14.45
N ARG A 15 -13.05 22.73 -13.57
CA ARG A 15 -12.29 23.99 -13.71
C ARG A 15 -10.79 23.76 -13.61
N ALA A 16 -10.35 22.95 -12.65
CA ALA A 16 -8.94 22.60 -12.49
C ALA A 16 -8.36 21.91 -13.73
N PHE A 17 -9.12 20.99 -14.35
CA PHE A 17 -8.71 20.33 -15.59
C PHE A 17 -8.72 21.26 -16.82
N ALA A 18 -9.72 22.13 -16.93
CA ALA A 18 -9.80 23.07 -18.05
C ALA A 18 -8.67 24.11 -18.01
N GLU A 19 -8.24 24.51 -16.83
CA GLU A 19 -7.19 25.50 -16.59
C GLU A 19 -5.80 24.87 -16.36
N GLY A 20 -5.69 23.56 -16.03
CA GLY A 20 -4.50 22.91 -15.50
C GLY A 20 -3.46 22.44 -16.52
N GLY A 21 -3.69 22.59 -17.84
CA GLY A 21 -2.73 22.25 -18.92
C GLY A 21 -2.19 20.80 -18.83
N PHE A 22 -1.07 20.54 -19.54
CA PHE A 22 -0.48 19.19 -19.65
C PHE A 22 -0.11 18.57 -18.30
N VAL A 23 0.40 19.37 -17.35
CA VAL A 23 0.83 18.85 -16.03
C VAL A 23 -0.34 18.29 -15.22
N MET A 24 -1.53 18.85 -15.36
CA MET A 24 -2.71 18.33 -14.69
C MET A 24 -3.06 16.90 -15.12
N TYR A 25 -2.87 16.57 -16.41
CA TYR A 25 -3.08 15.19 -16.89
C TYR A 25 -2.06 14.23 -16.28
N VAL A 26 -0.80 14.65 -16.09
CA VAL A 26 0.21 13.84 -15.41
C VAL A 26 -0.20 13.55 -13.97
N ILE A 27 -0.65 14.57 -13.23
CA ILE A 27 -1.11 14.39 -11.84
C ILE A 27 -2.35 13.48 -11.80
N ALA A 28 -3.26 13.61 -12.78
CA ALA A 28 -4.45 12.75 -12.87
C ALA A 28 -4.08 11.27 -13.10
N VAL A 29 -3.10 10.98 -13.94
CA VAL A 29 -2.59 9.62 -14.14
C VAL A 29 -2.01 9.07 -12.84
N ILE A 30 -1.20 9.86 -12.12
CA ILE A 30 -0.65 9.46 -10.81
C ILE A 30 -1.77 9.19 -9.81
N ALA A 31 -2.81 10.02 -9.78
CA ALA A 31 -3.98 9.84 -8.91
C ALA A 31 -4.72 8.53 -9.21
N ILE A 32 -4.91 8.19 -10.48
CA ILE A 32 -5.55 6.94 -10.91
C ILE A 32 -4.71 5.73 -10.48
N LEU A 33 -3.39 5.79 -10.67
CA LEU A 33 -2.48 4.71 -10.25
C LEU A 33 -2.48 4.55 -8.73
N ALA A 34 -2.44 5.65 -7.97
CA ALA A 34 -2.52 5.62 -6.52
C ALA A 34 -3.85 5.01 -6.04
N LEU A 35 -4.98 5.43 -6.64
CA LEU A 35 -6.30 4.90 -6.31
C LEU A 35 -6.39 3.40 -6.62
N PHE A 36 -5.86 2.94 -7.75
CA PHE A 36 -5.79 1.53 -8.11
C PHE A 36 -5.04 0.72 -7.04
N VAL A 37 -3.86 1.19 -6.61
CA VAL A 37 -3.08 0.52 -5.58
C VAL A 37 -3.83 0.53 -4.24
N ILE A 38 -4.48 1.62 -3.86
CA ILE A 38 -5.28 1.71 -2.62
C ILE A 38 -6.38 0.64 -2.61
N ILE A 39 -7.15 0.52 -3.69
CA ILE A 39 -8.25 -0.45 -3.80
C ILE A 39 -7.70 -1.88 -3.76
N GLU A 40 -6.66 -2.17 -4.52
CA GLU A 40 -6.03 -3.49 -4.57
C GLU A 40 -5.49 -3.91 -3.19
N ARG A 41 -4.80 -3.00 -2.48
CA ARG A 41 -4.28 -3.25 -1.14
C ARG A 41 -5.38 -3.44 -0.10
N MET A 42 -6.41 -2.62 -0.16
CA MET A 42 -7.55 -2.75 0.75
C MET A 42 -8.24 -4.12 0.63
N MET A 43 -8.41 -4.62 -0.58
CA MET A 43 -8.99 -5.95 -0.83
C MET A 43 -8.05 -7.07 -0.37
N LYS A 44 -6.77 -7.01 -0.73
CA LYS A 44 -5.80 -8.06 -0.37
C LYS A 44 -5.57 -8.14 1.14
N LEU A 45 -5.36 -7.02 1.82
CA LEU A 45 -5.12 -7.02 3.26
C LEU A 45 -6.33 -7.45 4.09
N LYS A 46 -7.56 -7.25 3.59
CA LYS A 46 -8.76 -7.81 4.23
C LYS A 46 -8.81 -9.34 4.13
N ASN A 47 -8.44 -9.89 2.98
CA ASN A 47 -8.49 -11.34 2.74
C ASN A 47 -7.36 -12.11 3.43
N LEU A 48 -6.27 -11.44 3.81
CA LEU A 48 -5.14 -12.04 4.53
C LEU A 48 -5.35 -12.10 6.06
N ALA A 49 -6.40 -11.49 6.58
CA ALA A 49 -6.70 -11.49 8.00
C ALA A 49 -7.23 -12.87 8.43
N VAL A 50 -6.33 -13.73 8.89
CA VAL A 50 -6.67 -14.93 9.68
C VAL A 50 -6.80 -14.47 11.14
N ASP A 51 -7.84 -14.96 11.84
CA ASP A 51 -7.91 -14.73 13.27
C ASP A 51 -6.75 -15.48 13.95
N LYS A 52 -5.69 -14.70 14.30
CA LYS A 52 -4.46 -15.21 14.91
C LYS A 52 -4.77 -16.08 16.13
N LYS A 53 -5.70 -15.65 16.97
CA LYS A 53 -5.97 -16.31 18.26
C LYS A 53 -6.60 -17.67 18.03
N GLU A 54 -7.66 -17.74 17.24
CA GLU A 54 -8.35 -19.00 16.93
C GLU A 54 -7.41 -19.98 16.22
N PHE A 55 -6.66 -19.49 15.25
CA PHE A 55 -5.70 -20.32 14.51
C PHE A 55 -4.60 -20.88 15.41
N THR A 56 -3.97 -20.03 16.23
CA THR A 56 -2.87 -20.43 17.11
C THR A 56 -3.35 -21.44 18.16
N ASP A 57 -4.51 -21.21 18.78
CA ASP A 57 -5.08 -22.12 19.78
C ASP A 57 -5.36 -23.51 19.19
N GLN A 58 -5.86 -23.58 17.95
CA GLN A 58 -6.14 -24.86 17.31
C GLN A 58 -4.84 -25.61 16.92
N ILE A 59 -3.88 -24.91 16.29
CA ILE A 59 -2.59 -25.51 15.94
C ILE A 59 -1.88 -26.00 17.19
N PHE A 60 -1.86 -25.24 18.26
CA PHE A 60 -1.17 -25.62 19.49
C PHE A 60 -1.79 -26.88 20.12
N ARG A 61 -3.12 -27.01 20.14
CA ARG A 61 -3.78 -28.24 20.59
C ARG A 61 -3.37 -29.46 19.78
N MET A 62 -3.32 -29.34 18.45
CA MET A 62 -2.93 -30.45 17.55
C MET A 62 -1.46 -30.85 17.75
N VAL A 63 -0.56 -29.86 17.92
CA VAL A 63 0.86 -30.11 18.18
C VAL A 63 1.09 -30.81 19.53
N VAL A 64 0.38 -30.36 20.60
CA VAL A 64 0.46 -31.00 21.92
C VAL A 64 -0.11 -32.40 21.90
N ALA A 65 -1.13 -32.68 21.06
CA ALA A 65 -1.68 -34.04 20.86
C ALA A 65 -0.79 -34.92 20.01
N GLY A 66 0.30 -34.39 19.38
CA GLY A 66 1.19 -35.16 18.50
C GLY A 66 0.67 -35.28 17.07
N ASP A 67 -0.51 -34.74 16.73
CA ASP A 67 -1.12 -34.90 15.40
C ASP A 67 -0.65 -33.78 14.43
N LEU A 68 0.61 -33.87 14.01
CA LEU A 68 1.19 -32.91 13.07
C LEU A 68 0.55 -32.97 11.67
N ARG A 69 0.04 -34.13 11.25
CA ARG A 69 -0.61 -34.27 9.94
C ARG A 69 -1.89 -33.48 9.87
N GLN A 70 -2.69 -33.53 10.93
CA GLN A 70 -3.92 -32.75 11.02
C GLN A 70 -3.61 -31.23 11.08
N ALA A 71 -2.57 -30.82 11.83
CA ALA A 71 -2.12 -29.45 11.89
C ALA A 71 -1.68 -28.92 10.51
N ILE A 72 -0.93 -29.70 9.74
CA ILE A 72 -0.52 -29.33 8.36
C ILE A 72 -1.74 -29.22 7.44
N SER A 73 -2.66 -30.18 7.50
CA SER A 73 -3.90 -30.14 6.71
C SER A 73 -4.77 -28.92 7.05
N TYR A 74 -4.82 -28.51 8.32
CA TYR A 74 -5.52 -27.31 8.76
C TYR A 74 -4.87 -26.03 8.20
N CYS A 75 -3.55 -25.98 8.12
CA CYS A 75 -2.84 -24.87 7.46
C CYS A 75 -3.17 -24.80 5.96
N ASP A 76 -3.28 -25.95 5.28
CA ASP A 76 -3.59 -26.01 3.85
C ASP A 76 -5.01 -25.54 3.51
N ALA A 77 -5.95 -25.67 4.44
CA ALA A 77 -7.33 -25.26 4.24
C ALA A 77 -7.49 -23.72 4.15
N ARG A 78 -6.53 -22.94 4.68
CA ARG A 78 -6.59 -21.47 4.70
C ARG A 78 -5.21 -20.88 4.39
N PRO A 79 -4.80 -20.81 3.11
CA PRO A 79 -3.48 -20.31 2.74
C PRO A 79 -3.36 -18.79 3.08
N ALA A 80 -2.47 -18.48 4.00
CA ALA A 80 -2.13 -17.13 4.45
C ALA A 80 -0.65 -17.10 4.87
N PRO A 81 -0.01 -15.93 5.01
CA PRO A 81 1.38 -15.83 5.43
C PRO A 81 1.66 -16.56 6.75
N LEU A 82 0.76 -16.41 7.72
CA LEU A 82 0.86 -17.09 9.01
C LEU A 82 0.79 -18.61 8.87
N THR A 83 -0.21 -19.10 8.15
CA THR A 83 -0.41 -20.55 7.97
C THR A 83 0.69 -21.21 7.16
N ASN A 84 1.19 -20.53 6.12
CA ASN A 84 2.31 -21.01 5.29
C ASN A 84 3.61 -21.10 6.09
N THR A 85 3.87 -20.14 6.97
CA THR A 85 5.05 -20.12 7.84
C THR A 85 4.98 -21.23 8.88
N VAL A 86 3.85 -21.36 9.57
CA VAL A 86 3.60 -22.43 10.54
C VAL A 86 3.72 -23.81 9.88
N LYS A 87 3.13 -23.99 8.71
CA LYS A 87 3.25 -25.22 7.93
C LYS A 87 4.70 -25.59 7.61
N ALA A 88 5.52 -24.62 7.21
CA ALA A 88 6.92 -24.86 6.89
C ALA A 88 7.67 -25.47 8.09
N GLY A 89 7.44 -24.96 9.30
CA GLY A 89 8.01 -25.50 10.52
C GLY A 89 7.47 -26.90 10.87
N LEU A 90 6.13 -27.07 10.80
CA LEU A 90 5.49 -28.35 11.11
C LEU A 90 5.94 -29.49 10.20
N VAL A 91 6.18 -29.21 8.92
CA VAL A 91 6.71 -30.21 7.95
C VAL A 91 8.11 -30.67 8.36
N GLN A 92 8.98 -29.78 8.79
CA GLN A 92 10.31 -30.16 9.26
C GLN A 92 10.25 -30.93 10.59
N ALA A 93 9.38 -30.49 11.50
CA ALA A 93 9.15 -31.20 12.76
C ALA A 93 8.63 -32.64 12.52
N MET A 94 7.68 -32.80 11.60
CA MET A 94 7.15 -34.13 11.19
C MET A 94 8.22 -35.00 10.56
N ASN A 95 9.18 -34.42 9.83
CA ASN A 95 10.33 -35.13 9.25
C ASN A 95 11.44 -35.42 10.27
N LYS A 96 11.18 -35.16 11.55
CA LYS A 96 12.12 -35.39 12.67
C LYS A 96 13.44 -34.61 12.54
N ARG A 97 13.44 -33.49 11.81
CA ARG A 97 14.61 -32.62 11.65
C ARG A 97 15.00 -31.92 12.95
N PRO A 98 16.27 -31.53 13.14
CA PRO A 98 16.71 -30.72 14.28
C PRO A 98 15.89 -29.41 14.43
N ASP A 99 15.85 -28.87 15.66
CA ASP A 99 15.09 -27.63 15.94
C ASP A 99 15.60 -26.44 15.15
N GLU A 100 16.90 -26.38 14.89
CA GLU A 100 17.53 -25.39 14.04
C GLU A 100 17.00 -25.43 12.60
N GLU A 101 16.80 -26.61 12.03
CA GLU A 101 16.22 -26.74 10.68
C GLU A 101 14.73 -26.35 10.65
N VAL A 102 14.00 -26.62 11.73
CA VAL A 102 12.60 -26.16 11.89
C VAL A 102 12.54 -24.63 11.89
N GLN A 103 13.42 -24.00 12.67
CA GLN A 103 13.51 -22.54 12.72
C GLN A 103 13.90 -21.95 11.36
N VAL A 104 14.97 -22.44 10.73
CA VAL A 104 15.42 -21.97 9.42
C VAL A 104 14.33 -22.08 8.36
N ALA A 105 13.53 -23.15 8.38
CA ALA A 105 12.43 -23.33 7.44
C ALA A 105 11.31 -22.31 7.66
N MET A 106 10.99 -21.97 8.92
CA MET A 106 10.02 -20.91 9.24
C MET A 106 10.54 -19.54 8.84
N ASP A 107 11.78 -19.21 9.15
CA ASP A 107 12.40 -17.93 8.80
C ASP A 107 12.45 -17.74 7.27
N ALA A 108 12.81 -18.79 6.53
CA ALA A 108 12.78 -18.78 5.06
C ALA A 108 11.35 -18.60 4.52
N ALA A 109 10.34 -19.15 5.20
CA ALA A 109 8.94 -18.97 4.83
C ALA A 109 8.48 -17.52 5.09
N VAL A 110 8.86 -16.91 6.23
CA VAL A 110 8.60 -15.49 6.52
C VAL A 110 9.18 -14.62 5.41
N MET A 111 10.47 -14.80 5.09
CA MET A 111 11.14 -14.02 4.04
C MET A 111 10.48 -14.15 2.66
N ARG A 112 9.83 -15.28 2.38
CA ARG A 112 9.11 -15.51 1.12
C ARG A 112 7.70 -14.93 1.12
N GLU A 113 7.02 -14.95 2.26
CA GLU A 113 5.62 -14.52 2.37
C GLU A 113 5.49 -13.00 2.60
N MET A 114 6.39 -12.37 3.36
CA MET A 114 6.30 -10.93 3.68
C MET A 114 6.32 -10.02 2.45
N PRO A 115 7.17 -10.21 1.43
CA PRO A 115 7.11 -9.40 0.22
C PRO A 115 5.76 -9.46 -0.53
N LYS A 116 5.04 -10.60 -0.42
CA LYS A 116 3.70 -10.73 -1.02
C LYS A 116 2.66 -9.89 -0.27
N VAL A 117 2.81 -9.78 1.06
CA VAL A 117 1.96 -8.93 1.91
C VAL A 117 2.26 -7.47 1.64
N GLU A 118 3.52 -7.07 1.53
CA GLU A 118 3.94 -5.70 1.25
C GLU A 118 3.52 -5.25 -0.15
N GLY A 119 3.76 -6.06 -1.16
CA GLY A 119 3.38 -5.86 -2.56
C GLY A 119 3.68 -4.44 -3.07
N TRP A 120 2.66 -3.78 -3.65
CA TRP A 120 2.78 -2.44 -4.23
C TRP A 120 2.60 -1.29 -3.23
N THR A 121 2.53 -1.57 -1.92
CA THR A 121 2.24 -0.55 -0.90
C THR A 121 3.26 0.58 -0.90
N SER A 122 4.55 0.27 -1.05
CA SER A 122 5.64 1.24 -1.06
C SER A 122 5.50 2.27 -2.19
N PHE A 123 4.87 1.91 -3.32
CA PHE A 123 4.62 2.84 -4.43
C PHE A 123 3.66 3.97 -4.08
N LEU A 124 2.79 3.81 -3.07
CA LEU A 124 1.93 4.91 -2.63
C LEU A 124 2.74 6.11 -2.10
N ALA A 125 3.82 5.86 -1.37
CA ALA A 125 4.72 6.91 -0.92
C ALA A 125 5.43 7.59 -2.10
N VAL A 126 5.83 6.81 -3.11
CA VAL A 126 6.45 7.34 -4.34
C VAL A 126 5.44 8.19 -5.11
N PHE A 127 4.21 7.71 -5.31
CA PHE A 127 3.15 8.48 -6.00
C PHE A 127 2.82 9.77 -5.28
N GLY A 128 2.75 9.75 -3.94
CA GLY A 128 2.55 10.96 -3.14
C GLY A 128 3.66 12.00 -3.38
N ASN A 129 4.91 11.60 -3.31
CA ASN A 129 6.04 12.49 -3.53
C ASN A 129 6.09 13.03 -4.97
N VAL A 130 5.87 12.15 -5.97
CA VAL A 130 5.86 12.56 -7.39
C VAL A 130 4.69 13.50 -7.69
N ALA A 131 3.54 13.32 -7.05
CA ALA A 131 2.39 14.22 -7.21
C ALA A 131 2.70 15.66 -6.72
N VAL A 132 3.40 15.80 -5.58
CA VAL A 132 3.86 17.12 -5.09
C VAL A 132 4.82 17.76 -6.08
N LEU A 133 5.84 17.00 -6.53
CA LEU A 133 6.83 17.50 -7.49
C LEU A 133 6.21 17.88 -8.83
N ALA A 134 5.25 17.11 -9.32
CA ALA A 134 4.49 17.43 -10.53
C ALA A 134 3.63 18.69 -10.33
N GLY A 135 2.99 18.85 -9.17
CA GLY A 135 2.26 20.06 -8.82
C GLY A 135 3.16 21.31 -8.82
N LEU A 136 4.34 21.21 -8.19
CA LEU A 136 5.32 22.29 -8.17
C LEU A 136 5.85 22.61 -9.60
N LEU A 137 6.12 21.59 -10.40
CA LEU A 137 6.50 21.78 -11.81
C LEU A 137 5.40 22.51 -12.57
N GLY A 138 4.13 22.20 -12.29
CA GLY A 138 2.98 22.88 -12.87
C GLY A 138 2.94 24.37 -12.54
N THR A 139 3.31 24.77 -11.31
CA THR A 139 3.40 26.20 -10.96
C THR A 139 4.52 26.90 -11.74
N ILE A 140 5.67 26.28 -11.88
CA ILE A 140 6.79 26.86 -12.62
C ILE A 140 6.41 27.09 -14.10
N ILE A 141 5.84 26.06 -14.74
CA ILE A 141 5.41 26.16 -16.15
C ILE A 141 4.29 27.18 -16.31
N GLY A 142 3.30 27.18 -15.39
CA GLY A 142 2.20 28.13 -15.39
C GLY A 142 2.66 29.57 -15.25
N MET A 143 3.59 29.86 -14.32
CA MET A 143 4.15 31.21 -14.13
C MET A 143 4.98 31.67 -15.34
N ILE A 144 5.80 30.80 -15.92
CA ILE A 144 6.56 31.14 -17.14
C ILE A 144 5.58 31.48 -18.28
N GLY A 145 4.51 30.70 -18.45
CA GLY A 145 3.46 30.95 -19.43
C GLY A 145 2.77 32.30 -19.20
N SER A 146 2.46 32.64 -17.94
CA SER A 146 1.82 33.91 -17.57
C SER A 146 2.69 35.13 -17.93
N PHE A 147 3.98 35.09 -17.57
CA PHE A 147 4.87 36.19 -17.90
C PHE A 147 5.04 36.39 -19.42
N ARG A 148 5.07 35.29 -20.20
CA ARG A 148 5.08 35.38 -21.65
C ARG A 148 3.80 36.00 -22.22
N ALA A 149 2.64 35.60 -21.70
CA ALA A 149 1.34 36.16 -22.09
C ALA A 149 1.26 37.64 -21.77
N VAL A 150 1.67 38.06 -20.56
CA VAL A 150 1.70 39.49 -20.15
C VAL A 150 2.64 40.33 -21.01
N ALA A 151 3.78 39.76 -21.42
CA ALA A 151 4.72 40.49 -22.30
C ALA A 151 4.13 40.78 -23.69
N ALA A 152 3.25 39.91 -24.18
CA ALA A 152 2.59 40.04 -25.49
C ALA A 152 1.22 40.74 -25.43
N ALA A 153 0.65 40.97 -24.24
CA ALA A 153 -0.69 41.48 -24.05
C ALA A 153 -0.76 43.02 -24.12
N ASP A 154 -1.93 43.52 -24.52
CA ASP A 154 -2.24 44.95 -24.45
C ASP A 154 -2.28 45.44 -22.99
N PRO A 155 -1.92 46.73 -22.73
CA PRO A 155 -1.91 47.29 -21.38
C PRO A 155 -3.20 47.05 -20.59
N ALA A 156 -4.36 47.07 -21.25
CA ALA A 156 -5.67 46.89 -20.64
C ALA A 156 -5.94 45.44 -20.17
N THR A 157 -5.29 44.45 -20.75
CA THR A 157 -5.53 43.04 -20.50
C THR A 157 -4.42 42.34 -19.68
N LYS A 158 -3.28 43.02 -19.45
CA LYS A 158 -2.12 42.46 -18.73
C LYS A 158 -2.46 41.89 -17.37
N ALA A 159 -3.27 42.61 -16.59
CA ALA A 159 -3.66 42.15 -15.25
C ALA A 159 -4.54 40.91 -15.29
N LEU A 160 -5.41 40.79 -16.28
CA LEU A 160 -6.26 39.62 -16.48
C LEU A 160 -5.46 38.38 -16.86
N GLU A 161 -4.51 38.52 -17.81
CA GLU A 161 -3.64 37.40 -18.24
C GLU A 161 -2.71 36.93 -17.12
N LEU A 162 -2.18 37.85 -16.31
CA LEU A 162 -1.41 37.52 -15.13
C LEU A 162 -2.24 36.71 -14.10
N SER A 163 -3.46 37.20 -13.82
CA SER A 163 -4.38 36.55 -12.88
C SER A 163 -4.74 35.14 -13.32
N LYS A 164 -5.06 34.94 -14.60
CA LYS A 164 -5.36 33.59 -15.15
C LYS A 164 -4.19 32.64 -14.97
N GLY A 165 -2.99 33.07 -15.31
CA GLY A 165 -1.83 32.21 -15.21
C GLY A 165 -1.41 31.87 -13.77
N ILE A 166 -1.57 32.79 -12.83
CA ILE A 166 -1.37 32.53 -11.40
C ILE A 166 -2.41 31.50 -10.92
N SER A 167 -3.69 31.68 -11.26
CA SER A 167 -4.75 30.74 -10.93
C SER A 167 -4.44 29.33 -11.45
N HIS A 168 -4.02 29.23 -12.71
CA HIS A 168 -3.58 27.97 -13.32
C HIS A 168 -2.44 27.29 -12.54
N ALA A 169 -1.41 28.06 -12.21
CA ALA A 169 -0.27 27.55 -11.46
C ALA A 169 -0.69 27.00 -10.08
N LEU A 170 -1.47 27.77 -9.33
CA LEU A 170 -1.93 27.37 -7.99
C LEU A 170 -2.83 26.15 -8.02
N ASN A 171 -3.69 25.99 -9.03
CA ASN A 171 -4.56 24.81 -9.18
C ASN A 171 -3.75 23.52 -9.36
N CYS A 172 -2.65 23.55 -10.12
CA CYS A 172 -1.77 22.38 -10.27
C CYS A 172 -1.17 21.93 -8.93
N THR A 173 -0.68 22.86 -8.13
CA THR A 173 -0.11 22.54 -6.81
C THR A 173 -1.17 22.05 -5.84
N ALA A 174 -2.33 22.71 -5.80
CA ALA A 174 -3.43 22.28 -4.92
C ALA A 174 -3.87 20.84 -5.21
N PHE A 175 -3.98 20.48 -6.50
CA PHE A 175 -4.36 19.12 -6.90
C PHE A 175 -3.24 18.10 -6.62
N GLY A 176 -1.99 18.46 -6.87
CA GLY A 176 -0.83 17.64 -6.53
C GLY A 176 -0.74 17.33 -5.04
N LEU A 177 -0.96 18.34 -4.19
CA LEU A 177 -0.98 18.17 -2.73
C LEU A 177 -2.14 17.29 -2.27
N LEU A 178 -3.33 17.42 -2.84
CA LEU A 178 -4.49 16.59 -2.51
C LEU A 178 -4.19 15.10 -2.79
N VAL A 179 -3.66 14.79 -3.97
CA VAL A 179 -3.26 13.43 -4.34
C VAL A 179 -2.18 12.90 -3.40
N ALA A 180 -1.19 13.73 -3.06
CA ALA A 180 -0.11 13.36 -2.15
C ALA A 180 -0.61 13.02 -0.75
N ILE A 181 -1.48 13.84 -0.17
CA ILE A 181 -2.05 13.62 1.17
C ILE A 181 -2.78 12.28 1.21
N ILE A 182 -3.65 12.01 0.24
CA ILE A 182 -4.41 10.75 0.16
C ILE A 182 -3.45 9.55 0.06
N SER A 183 -2.44 9.63 -0.80
CA SER A 183 -1.49 8.55 -1.04
C SER A 183 -0.62 8.26 0.18
N ILE A 184 -0.10 9.29 0.86
CA ILE A 184 0.78 9.15 2.02
C ILE A 184 0.00 8.63 3.24
N VAL A 185 -1.22 9.13 3.46
CA VAL A 185 -2.09 8.63 4.54
C VAL A 185 -2.44 7.16 4.31
N ALA A 186 -2.83 6.79 3.09
CA ALA A 186 -3.12 5.40 2.73
C ALA A 186 -1.89 4.50 2.92
N TYR A 187 -0.69 4.96 2.49
CA TYR A 187 0.56 4.27 2.73
C TYR A 187 0.80 3.99 4.21
N GLY A 188 0.69 5.00 5.07
CA GLY A 188 0.89 4.84 6.51
C GLY A 188 -0.07 3.83 7.15
N LEU A 189 -1.36 3.87 6.76
CA LEU A 189 -2.36 2.93 7.26
C LEU A 189 -2.08 1.48 6.82
N PHE A 190 -1.69 1.26 5.56
CA PHE A 190 -1.35 -0.07 5.08
C PHE A 190 -0.05 -0.57 5.68
N GLN A 191 0.97 0.27 5.78
CA GLN A 191 2.27 -0.09 6.38
C GLN A 191 2.11 -0.55 7.84
N HIS A 192 1.27 0.15 8.60
CA HIS A 192 0.96 -0.28 9.97
C HIS A 192 0.31 -1.68 10.01
N ARG A 193 -0.62 -1.97 9.10
CA ARG A 193 -1.25 -3.31 9.02
C ARG A 193 -0.27 -4.39 8.59
N ILE A 194 0.60 -4.11 7.61
CA ILE A 194 1.63 -5.03 7.14
C ILE A 194 2.57 -5.39 8.29
N GLN A 195 3.07 -4.38 9.02
CA GLN A 195 3.97 -4.56 10.13
C GLN A 195 3.34 -5.34 11.29
N LYS A 196 2.05 -5.09 11.56
CA LYS A 196 1.29 -5.89 12.53
C LYS A 196 1.22 -7.36 12.10
N THR A 197 0.93 -7.65 10.84
CA THR A 197 0.88 -9.03 10.31
C THR A 197 2.24 -9.71 10.40
N GLU A 198 3.32 -9.02 10.06
CA GLU A 198 4.69 -9.51 10.18
C GLU A 198 5.02 -9.90 11.63
N ASN A 199 4.77 -9.00 12.57
CA ASN A 199 4.99 -9.26 13.99
C ASN A 199 4.17 -10.47 14.48
N GLU A 200 2.92 -10.60 14.04
CA GLU A 200 2.07 -11.74 14.40
C GLU A 200 2.60 -13.07 13.86
N VAL A 201 3.14 -13.07 12.64
CA VAL A 201 3.75 -14.26 12.03
C VAL A 201 5.02 -14.65 12.79
N VAL A 202 5.91 -13.70 13.06
CA VAL A 202 7.17 -13.95 13.80
C VAL A 202 6.89 -14.45 15.21
N GLU A 203 5.99 -13.80 15.95
CA GLU A 203 5.63 -14.21 17.32
C GLU A 203 5.04 -15.62 17.36
N THR A 204 4.14 -15.94 16.41
CA THR A 204 3.53 -17.28 16.35
C THR A 204 4.56 -18.33 15.96
N SER A 205 5.49 -18.01 15.07
CA SER A 205 6.58 -18.92 14.66
C SER A 205 7.49 -19.26 15.85
N MET A 206 7.89 -18.27 16.65
CA MET A 206 8.69 -18.49 17.85
C MET A 206 7.93 -19.33 18.89
N SER A 207 6.64 -19.03 19.10
CA SER A 207 5.80 -19.78 20.03
C SER A 207 5.62 -21.22 19.61
N LEU A 208 5.43 -21.47 18.30
CA LEU A 208 5.35 -22.81 17.75
C LEU A 208 6.66 -23.57 17.89
N LEU A 209 7.79 -22.95 17.62
CA LEU A 209 9.11 -23.57 17.78
C LEU A 209 9.30 -24.06 19.21
N ASN A 210 9.04 -23.19 20.19
CA ASN A 210 9.13 -23.54 21.60
C ASN A 210 8.19 -24.71 21.97
N LEU A 211 6.99 -24.74 21.40
CA LEU A 211 6.02 -25.81 21.64
C LEU A 211 6.48 -27.13 21.02
N VAL A 212 7.03 -27.12 19.82
CA VAL A 212 7.59 -28.30 19.13
C VAL A 212 8.76 -28.85 19.93
N VAL A 213 9.69 -28.00 20.37
CA VAL A 213 10.83 -28.39 21.20
C VAL A 213 10.36 -29.05 22.49
N ALA A 214 9.39 -28.45 23.19
CA ALA A 214 8.88 -28.97 24.48
C ALA A 214 8.12 -30.31 24.35
N ASN A 215 7.53 -30.61 23.17
CA ASN A 215 6.74 -31.82 22.95
C ASN A 215 7.43 -32.83 22.00
N ARG A 216 8.72 -32.69 21.81
CA ARG A 216 9.48 -33.48 20.81
C ARG A 216 9.41 -34.99 21.03
N GLU A 217 9.32 -35.45 22.27
CA GLU A 217 9.20 -36.87 22.60
C GLU A 217 7.86 -37.44 22.11
N LYS A 218 6.76 -36.68 22.24
CA LYS A 218 5.44 -37.11 21.77
C LYS A 218 5.30 -37.10 20.24
N ILE A 219 6.12 -36.30 19.58
CA ILE A 219 6.14 -36.15 18.11
C ILE A 219 6.96 -37.30 17.47
N LYS A 220 7.80 -38.00 18.25
CA LYS A 220 8.64 -39.12 17.78
C LYS A 220 7.93 -40.47 17.65
N ASP A 221 6.81 -40.61 18.33
CA ASP A 221 5.95 -41.77 18.26
C ASP A 221 4.93 -41.67 17.13
#